data_d9208e12ba994e3d061ac055e0d2a781
#
_entry.id   d9208e12ba994e3d061ac055e0d2a781
#
_cell.length_a   1.000
_cell.length_b   1.000
_cell.length_c   1.000
_cell.angle_alpha   90.00
_cell.angle_beta   90.00
_cell.angle_gamma   90.00
#
_symmetry.space_group_name_H-M   'P 1'
#
loop_
_entity.id
_entity.type
_entity.pdbx_description
1 polymer ?
#
loop_
_entity_poly.entity_id
_entity_poly.type
_entity_poly.pdbx_seq_one_letter_code
_entity_poly.pdbx_strand_id
1 'polypeptide(L)'
;TKAIQNNIFVVTAAGNFGPELNTIGSPAMNPNAITVGATFNNIPSSLVSIFEIENKAFNVFPMVGTQSLDEPITSQIVFGKYGKIQDLSDLDIKGSILLVERGSDIENEIVYFSDKEKNASALGAKAIIVYNNEPGIFFGELIHEYVDEDYSPTIPALSLSKEDGLIVK
;
A
#
# COMPACT_ATOMS: atom_id res chain seq x y z
N THR A 1 16.55 5.34 31.63
CA THR A 1 17.44 4.88 30.56
C THR A 1 18.70 5.72 30.51
N LYS A 2 19.83 5.14 30.06
CA LYS A 2 21.14 5.81 30.04
C LYS A 2 21.13 7.15 29.29
N ALA A 3 20.38 7.28 28.20
CA ALA A 3 20.26 8.52 27.43
C ALA A 3 19.70 9.66 28.29
N ILE A 4 18.58 9.42 28.96
CA ILE A 4 17.92 10.44 29.82
C ILE A 4 18.79 10.81 31.00
N GLN A 5 19.51 9.83 31.59
CA GLN A 5 20.47 10.08 32.67
C GLN A 5 21.66 10.96 32.24
N ASN A 6 21.94 11.02 30.94
CA ASN A 6 22.96 11.90 30.35
C ASN A 6 22.36 13.17 29.73
N ASN A 7 21.21 13.62 30.21
CA ASN A 7 20.52 14.83 29.76
C ASN A 7 20.17 14.85 28.25
N ILE A 8 19.92 13.68 27.67
CA ILE A 8 19.45 13.57 26.28
C ILE A 8 17.91 13.44 26.27
N PHE A 9 17.25 14.31 25.54
CA PHE A 9 15.82 14.18 25.29
C PHE A 9 15.55 12.94 24.45
N VAL A 10 14.65 12.08 24.92
CA VAL A 10 14.20 10.90 24.18
C VAL A 10 12.77 11.12 23.71
N VAL A 11 12.58 11.11 22.40
CA VAL A 11 11.28 11.19 21.74
C VAL A 11 11.03 9.85 21.05
N THR A 12 9.85 9.29 21.22
CA THR A 12 9.52 7.97 20.66
C THR A 12 8.08 7.91 20.21
N ALA A 13 7.79 7.08 19.18
CA ALA A 13 6.44 6.84 18.73
C ALA A 13 5.65 6.01 19.75
N ALA A 14 4.35 6.29 19.90
CA ALA A 14 3.44 5.57 20.80
C ALA A 14 3.22 4.10 20.39
N GLY A 15 3.47 3.75 19.13
CA GLY A 15 3.19 2.44 18.55
C GLY A 15 1.87 2.40 17.78
N ASN A 16 1.58 1.26 17.17
CA ASN A 16 0.43 1.04 16.28
C ASN A 16 -0.66 0.13 16.88
N PHE A 17 -0.61 -0.16 18.18
CA PHE A 17 -1.57 -1.06 18.84
C PHE A 17 -2.84 -0.37 19.34
N GLY A 18 -2.97 0.97 19.14
CA GLY A 18 -4.20 1.71 19.44
C GLY A 18 -5.36 1.32 18.50
N PRO A 19 -6.58 1.85 18.76
CA PRO A 19 -6.89 2.98 19.66
C PRO A 19 -7.28 2.59 21.11
N GLU A 20 -7.29 1.31 21.46
CA GLU A 20 -7.71 0.85 22.79
C GLU A 20 -6.80 1.36 23.90
N LEU A 21 -7.31 1.31 25.15
CA LEU A 21 -6.53 1.72 26.32
C LEU A 21 -5.36 0.77 26.59
N ASN A 22 -4.26 1.31 27.10
CA ASN A 22 -3.06 0.57 27.50
C ASN A 22 -2.32 -0.14 26.33
N THR A 23 -2.40 0.42 25.12
CA THR A 23 -1.76 -0.12 23.92
C THR A 23 -0.40 0.50 23.61
N ILE A 24 0.06 1.46 24.42
CA ILE A 24 1.39 2.05 24.24
C ILE A 24 2.46 1.02 24.62
N GLY A 25 3.36 0.74 23.69
CA GLY A 25 4.43 -0.24 23.85
C GLY A 25 5.76 0.36 24.33
N SER A 26 6.75 -0.52 24.60
CA SER A 26 8.13 -0.07 24.85
C SER A 26 8.79 0.38 23.52
N PRO A 27 9.61 1.46 23.51
CA PRO A 27 10.11 2.24 24.64
C PRO A 27 9.22 3.41 25.11
N ALA A 28 8.06 3.62 24.50
CA ALA A 28 7.16 4.76 24.74
C ALA A 28 6.54 4.79 26.15
N MET A 29 6.47 3.64 26.83
CA MET A 29 5.99 3.52 28.21
C MET A 29 6.92 4.17 29.26
N ASN A 30 8.12 4.63 28.87
CA ASN A 30 9.05 5.23 29.80
C ASN A 30 8.51 6.62 30.26
N PRO A 31 8.30 6.86 31.58
CA PRO A 31 7.68 8.08 32.07
C PRO A 31 8.53 9.35 31.83
N ASN A 32 9.81 9.19 31.52
CA ASN A 32 10.73 10.29 31.22
C ASN A 32 10.99 10.48 29.71
N ALA A 33 10.29 9.74 28.86
CA ALA A 33 10.33 9.94 27.40
C ALA A 33 9.16 10.80 26.95
N ILE A 34 9.33 11.52 25.85
CA ILE A 34 8.24 12.22 25.16
C ILE A 34 7.63 11.22 24.18
N THR A 35 6.42 10.77 24.49
CA THR A 35 5.68 9.83 23.64
C THR A 35 4.79 10.60 22.70
N VAL A 36 4.93 10.34 21.39
CA VAL A 36 4.18 11.01 20.32
C VAL A 36 3.24 10.02 19.65
N GLY A 37 1.96 10.33 19.66
CA GLY A 37 0.92 9.59 18.95
C GLY A 37 0.34 10.41 17.79
N ALA A 38 -0.33 9.72 16.86
CA ALA A 38 -1.11 10.35 15.82
C ALA A 38 -2.58 10.49 16.27
N THR A 39 -3.21 11.58 15.86
CA THR A 39 -4.65 11.78 16.05
C THR A 39 -5.30 12.27 14.77
N PHE A 40 -6.55 11.89 14.56
CA PHE A 40 -7.38 12.48 13.52
C PHE A 40 -7.86 13.86 13.98
N ASN A 41 -7.54 14.87 13.21
CA ASN A 41 -7.92 16.26 13.49
C ASN A 41 -9.22 16.70 12.80
N ASN A 42 -10.01 15.75 12.28
CA ASN A 42 -11.22 15.98 11.46
C ASN A 42 -10.98 16.83 10.18
N ILE A 43 -9.75 16.98 9.76
CA ILE A 43 -9.42 17.56 8.45
C ILE A 43 -9.30 16.37 7.49
N PRO A 44 -10.21 16.22 6.51
CA PRO A 44 -10.06 15.21 5.47
C PRO A 44 -8.84 15.58 4.63
N SER A 45 -7.74 14.91 4.84
CA SER A 45 -6.53 15.04 4.04
C SER A 45 -6.06 13.63 3.68
N SER A 46 -6.56 13.11 2.59
CA SER A 46 -6.02 11.92 1.96
C SER A 46 -5.78 12.20 0.48
N LEU A 47 -4.64 11.77 -0.03
CA LEU A 47 -4.44 11.63 -1.45
C LEU A 47 -5.35 10.49 -1.90
N VAL A 48 -6.45 10.82 -2.55
CA VAL A 48 -7.38 9.86 -3.12
C VAL A 48 -7.41 10.10 -4.62
N SER A 49 -7.24 9.03 -5.38
CA SER A 49 -7.54 9.01 -6.81
C SER A 49 -8.88 8.35 -7.04
N ILE A 50 -9.53 8.69 -8.13
CA ILE A 50 -10.80 8.08 -8.53
C ILE A 50 -10.53 7.06 -9.62
N PHE A 51 -11.03 5.86 -9.42
CA PHE A 51 -11.08 4.81 -10.42
C PHE A 51 -12.53 4.60 -10.85
N GLU A 52 -12.81 4.72 -12.14
CA GLU A 52 -14.14 4.61 -12.70
C GLU A 52 -14.25 3.42 -13.64
N ILE A 53 -15.33 2.66 -13.50
CA ILE A 53 -15.73 1.59 -14.40
C ILE A 53 -17.25 1.60 -14.57
N GLU A 54 -17.76 1.57 -15.81
CA GLU A 54 -19.19 1.55 -16.12
C GLU A 54 -20.03 2.59 -15.36
N ASN A 55 -19.54 3.83 -15.26
CA ASN A 55 -20.13 4.95 -14.52
C ASN A 55 -20.20 4.76 -12.99
N LYS A 56 -19.45 3.80 -12.44
CA LYS A 56 -19.28 3.63 -11.00
C LYS A 56 -17.89 4.09 -10.58
N ALA A 57 -17.83 4.97 -9.61
CA ALA A 57 -16.58 5.51 -9.07
C ALA A 57 -16.16 4.79 -7.80
N PHE A 58 -14.89 4.49 -7.68
CA PHE A 58 -14.24 3.87 -6.53
C PHE A 58 -13.10 4.74 -6.04
N ASN A 59 -12.93 4.84 -4.74
CA ASN A 59 -11.79 5.51 -4.15
C ASN A 59 -10.59 4.57 -4.15
N VAL A 60 -9.49 5.00 -4.77
CA VAL A 60 -8.21 4.30 -4.75
C VAL A 60 -7.15 5.20 -4.11
N PHE A 61 -6.20 4.59 -3.42
CA PHE A 61 -5.20 5.31 -2.65
C PHE A 61 -3.81 5.04 -3.23
N PRO A 62 -3.07 6.08 -3.65
CA PRO A 62 -1.69 5.90 -4.10
C PRO A 62 -0.83 5.24 -3.03
N MET A 63 -0.06 4.23 -3.42
CA MET A 63 0.91 3.60 -2.52
C MET A 63 2.10 4.53 -2.29
N VAL A 64 2.69 4.45 -1.11
CA VAL A 64 3.90 5.22 -0.80
C VAL A 64 5.03 4.81 -1.75
N GLY A 65 5.67 5.81 -2.35
CA GLY A 65 6.73 5.61 -3.34
C GLY A 65 6.25 5.35 -4.77
N THR A 66 4.96 5.35 -5.04
CA THR A 66 4.43 5.14 -6.39
C THR A 66 4.77 6.28 -7.35
N GLN A 67 4.72 6.01 -8.65
CA GLN A 67 4.75 7.06 -9.68
C GLN A 67 3.52 7.96 -9.57
N SER A 68 3.71 9.26 -9.84
CA SER A 68 2.61 10.22 -9.93
C SER A 68 1.64 9.84 -11.03
N LEU A 69 0.37 10.12 -10.79
CA LEU A 69 -0.67 10.04 -11.80
C LEU A 69 -0.96 11.47 -12.30
N ASP A 70 -0.17 11.92 -13.28
CA ASP A 70 -0.22 13.29 -13.77
C ASP A 70 -1.40 13.52 -14.75
N GLU A 71 -1.83 12.44 -15.43
CA GLU A 71 -2.98 12.47 -16.36
C GLU A 71 -3.87 11.24 -16.14
N PRO A 72 -5.18 11.33 -16.45
CA PRO A 72 -6.08 10.19 -16.37
C PRO A 72 -5.64 9.03 -17.28
N ILE A 73 -5.63 7.83 -16.76
CA ILE A 73 -5.38 6.61 -17.53
C ILE A 73 -6.71 5.95 -17.87
N THR A 74 -7.00 5.83 -19.17
CA THR A 74 -8.14 5.04 -19.65
C THR A 74 -7.63 3.80 -20.33
N SER A 75 -8.06 2.62 -19.86
CA SER A 75 -7.67 1.33 -20.44
C SER A 75 -8.58 0.21 -19.97
N GLN A 76 -8.45 -0.97 -20.61
CA GLN A 76 -9.07 -2.19 -20.11
C GLN A 76 -8.46 -2.62 -18.79
N ILE A 77 -9.26 -3.35 -17.99
CA ILE A 77 -8.79 -3.98 -16.76
C ILE A 77 -8.51 -5.44 -17.04
N VAL A 78 -7.38 -5.92 -16.54
CA VAL A 78 -7.01 -7.34 -16.58
C VAL A 78 -6.82 -7.82 -15.15
N PHE A 79 -7.49 -8.92 -14.77
CA PHE A 79 -7.32 -9.52 -13.46
C PHE A 79 -6.13 -10.49 -13.47
N GLY A 80 -5.12 -10.20 -12.68
CA GLY A 80 -3.84 -10.92 -12.59
C GLY A 80 -3.63 -11.68 -11.28
N LYS A 81 -4.69 -12.21 -10.68
CA LYS A 81 -4.65 -12.97 -9.41
C LYS A 81 -3.82 -12.25 -8.35
N TYR A 82 -2.66 -12.80 -7.96
CA TYR A 82 -1.76 -12.22 -6.96
C TYR A 82 -0.63 -11.38 -7.55
N GLY A 83 -0.56 -11.24 -8.87
CA GLY A 83 0.46 -10.46 -9.57
C GLY A 83 1.84 -11.10 -9.59
N LYS A 84 1.94 -12.40 -9.32
CA LYS A 84 3.17 -13.17 -9.50
C LYS A 84 3.42 -13.40 -10.98
N ILE A 85 4.68 -13.59 -11.39
CA ILE A 85 5.01 -13.75 -12.82
C ILE A 85 4.26 -14.93 -13.46
N GLN A 86 4.07 -16.02 -12.72
CA GLN A 86 3.31 -17.18 -13.19
C GLN A 86 1.80 -16.91 -13.31
N ASP A 87 1.25 -15.95 -12.55
CA ASP A 87 -0.15 -15.55 -12.66
C ASP A 87 -0.42 -14.73 -13.93
N LEU A 88 0.63 -14.10 -14.45
CA LEU A 88 0.56 -13.10 -15.50
C LEU A 88 0.99 -13.61 -16.87
N SER A 89 1.68 -14.77 -16.94
CA SER A 89 2.34 -15.29 -18.15
C SER A 89 1.43 -15.46 -19.36
N ASP A 90 0.17 -15.82 -19.14
CA ASP A 90 -0.80 -16.11 -20.21
C ASP A 90 -1.81 -14.97 -20.44
N LEU A 91 -1.60 -13.81 -19.81
CA LEU A 91 -2.49 -12.66 -19.89
C LEU A 91 -1.98 -11.60 -20.87
N ASP A 92 -2.88 -10.99 -21.63
CA ASP A 92 -2.59 -9.80 -22.43
C ASP A 92 -2.67 -8.54 -21.57
N ILE A 93 -1.53 -8.19 -20.96
CA ILE A 93 -1.42 -7.11 -19.97
C ILE A 93 -0.98 -5.80 -20.61
N LYS A 94 -0.36 -5.87 -21.79
CA LYS A 94 0.21 -4.69 -22.42
C LYS A 94 -0.80 -3.57 -22.61
N GLY A 95 -0.52 -2.41 -22.03
CA GLY A 95 -1.36 -1.22 -22.12
C GLY A 95 -2.59 -1.25 -21.22
N SER A 96 -2.80 -2.29 -20.40
CA SER A 96 -3.94 -2.42 -19.48
C SER A 96 -3.70 -1.76 -18.11
N ILE A 97 -4.75 -1.71 -17.31
CA ILE A 97 -4.69 -1.54 -15.85
C ILE A 97 -4.77 -2.93 -15.26
N LEU A 98 -3.74 -3.35 -14.52
CA LEU A 98 -3.71 -4.65 -13.88
C LEU A 98 -4.39 -4.59 -12.51
N LEU A 99 -5.41 -5.41 -12.28
CA LEU A 99 -6.05 -5.61 -10.98
C LEU A 99 -5.50 -6.89 -10.34
N VAL A 100 -4.99 -6.81 -9.11
CA VAL A 100 -4.47 -7.98 -8.38
C VAL A 100 -4.92 -7.99 -6.93
N GLU A 101 -4.88 -9.15 -6.31
CA GLU A 101 -5.17 -9.34 -4.88
C GLU A 101 -3.91 -9.16 -4.03
N ARG A 102 -4.06 -8.57 -2.85
CA ARG A 102 -3.02 -8.52 -1.83
C ARG A 102 -2.71 -9.92 -1.31
N GLY A 103 -1.42 -10.20 -0.98
CA GLY A 103 -0.98 -11.49 -0.45
C GLY A 103 -0.65 -12.49 -1.55
N SER A 104 -0.85 -13.77 -1.25
CA SER A 104 -0.55 -14.92 -2.10
C SER A 104 -1.60 -16.03 -1.88
N ASP A 105 -1.67 -16.99 -2.80
CA ASP A 105 -2.40 -18.26 -2.68
C ASP A 105 -1.58 -19.34 -1.95
N ILE A 106 -0.31 -19.06 -1.66
CA ILE A 106 0.58 -19.96 -0.93
C ILE A 106 0.69 -19.49 0.51
N GLU A 107 0.42 -20.39 1.44
CA GLU A 107 0.50 -20.08 2.87
C GLU A 107 1.92 -19.63 3.25
N ASN A 108 2.01 -18.54 4.04
CA ASN A 108 3.25 -17.90 4.48
C ASN A 108 4.16 -17.34 3.37
N GLU A 109 3.71 -17.29 2.12
CA GLU A 109 4.41 -16.59 1.05
C GLU A 109 4.15 -15.09 1.15
N ILE A 110 5.22 -14.30 1.11
CA ILE A 110 5.15 -12.85 1.05
C ILE A 110 5.41 -12.43 -0.39
N VAL A 111 4.43 -11.77 -1.02
CA VAL A 111 4.60 -11.12 -2.33
C VAL A 111 4.52 -9.62 -2.11
N TYR A 112 5.67 -8.96 -2.20
CA TYR A 112 5.77 -7.52 -1.98
C TYR A 112 5.04 -6.73 -3.06
N PHE A 113 4.54 -5.53 -2.71
CA PHE A 113 3.88 -4.66 -3.69
C PHE A 113 4.85 -4.19 -4.77
N SER A 114 6.13 -4.00 -4.42
CA SER A 114 7.21 -3.73 -5.38
C SER A 114 7.36 -4.83 -6.42
N ASP A 115 7.26 -6.11 -6.02
CA ASP A 115 7.35 -7.23 -6.97
C ASP A 115 6.14 -7.28 -7.90
N LYS A 116 4.93 -7.01 -7.37
CA LYS A 116 3.71 -6.91 -8.18
C LYS A 116 3.81 -5.77 -9.20
N GLU A 117 4.32 -4.60 -8.78
CA GLU A 117 4.55 -3.46 -9.69
C GLU A 117 5.60 -3.78 -10.75
N LYS A 118 6.76 -4.33 -10.36
CA LYS A 118 7.82 -4.77 -11.30
C LYS A 118 7.27 -5.73 -12.35
N ASN A 119 6.51 -6.74 -11.95
CA ASN A 119 5.93 -7.73 -12.86
C ASN A 119 4.92 -7.08 -13.82
N ALA A 120 4.04 -6.20 -13.30
CA ALA A 120 3.06 -5.47 -14.10
C ALA A 120 3.74 -4.57 -15.13
N SER A 121 4.71 -3.77 -14.71
CA SER A 121 5.41 -2.83 -15.58
C SER A 121 6.26 -3.54 -16.63
N ALA A 122 6.95 -4.62 -16.28
CA ALA A 122 7.73 -5.44 -17.23
C ALA A 122 6.87 -6.02 -18.36
N LEU A 123 5.59 -6.31 -18.08
CA LEU A 123 4.60 -6.78 -19.06
C LEU A 123 3.86 -5.63 -19.76
N GLY A 124 4.22 -4.39 -19.46
CA GLY A 124 3.70 -3.20 -20.13
C GLY A 124 2.33 -2.74 -19.66
N ALA A 125 1.92 -3.06 -18.44
CA ALA A 125 0.76 -2.43 -17.80
C ALA A 125 0.96 -0.92 -17.68
N LYS A 126 -0.13 -0.14 -17.73
CA LYS A 126 -0.11 1.31 -17.51
C LYS A 126 -0.24 1.70 -16.05
N ALA A 127 -0.86 0.86 -15.25
CA ALA A 127 -1.03 1.02 -13.81
C ALA A 127 -1.33 -0.34 -13.17
N ILE A 128 -1.13 -0.43 -11.86
CA ILE A 128 -1.55 -1.59 -11.06
C ILE A 128 -2.45 -1.13 -9.92
N ILE A 129 -3.57 -1.83 -9.73
CA ILE A 129 -4.47 -1.67 -8.59
C ILE A 129 -4.41 -2.96 -7.77
N VAL A 130 -4.05 -2.85 -6.50
CA VAL A 130 -4.04 -3.98 -5.58
C VAL A 130 -5.23 -3.84 -4.64
N TYR A 131 -6.16 -4.80 -4.67
CA TYR A 131 -7.24 -4.81 -3.70
C TYR A 131 -6.89 -5.65 -2.47
N ASN A 132 -7.48 -5.27 -1.33
CA ASN A 132 -7.18 -5.91 -0.06
C ASN A 132 -7.70 -7.35 -0.01
N ASN A 133 -6.98 -8.24 0.68
CA ASN A 133 -7.41 -9.60 1.01
C ASN A 133 -8.19 -9.67 2.35
N GLU A 134 -8.15 -8.60 3.14
CA GLU A 134 -8.92 -8.43 4.37
C GLU A 134 -9.99 -7.33 4.20
N PRO A 135 -11.09 -7.33 4.98
CA PRO A 135 -12.11 -6.29 4.88
C PRO A 135 -11.56 -4.87 5.00
N GLY A 136 -12.08 -3.95 4.17
CA GLY A 136 -11.71 -2.54 4.16
C GLY A 136 -10.49 -2.22 3.31
N ILE A 137 -10.03 -0.97 3.47
CA ILE A 137 -8.88 -0.43 2.75
C ILE A 137 -7.56 -0.75 3.45
N PHE A 138 -6.46 -0.73 2.70
CA PHE A 138 -5.11 -0.73 3.24
C PHE A 138 -4.28 0.38 2.58
N PHE A 139 -3.17 0.75 3.18
CA PHE A 139 -2.20 1.69 2.63
C PHE A 139 -0.92 0.93 2.31
N GLY A 140 -0.66 0.74 1.02
CA GLY A 140 0.51 0.02 0.55
C GLY A 140 1.75 0.90 0.46
N GLU A 141 2.91 0.26 0.51
CA GLU A 141 4.22 0.88 0.39
C GLU A 141 5.09 0.07 -0.58
N LEU A 142 5.64 0.74 -1.59
CA LEU A 142 6.51 0.12 -2.60
C LEU A 142 7.97 0.12 -2.18
N ILE A 143 8.39 1.13 -1.44
CA ILE A 143 9.78 1.29 -0.97
C ILE A 143 9.86 0.80 0.47
N HIS A 144 10.63 -0.25 0.72
CA HIS A 144 10.82 -0.86 2.02
C HIS A 144 12.26 -1.41 2.15
N GLU A 145 12.68 -1.81 3.34
CA GLU A 145 14.06 -2.22 3.64
C GLU A 145 14.59 -3.45 2.86
N TYR A 146 13.68 -4.26 2.30
CA TYR A 146 14.02 -5.48 1.53
C TYR A 146 13.92 -5.26 0.02
N VAL A 147 13.62 -4.06 -0.46
CA VAL A 147 13.62 -3.74 -1.89
C VAL A 147 15.03 -3.38 -2.35
N ASP A 148 15.36 -3.71 -3.60
CA ASP A 148 16.65 -3.34 -4.18
C ASP A 148 16.86 -1.82 -4.14
N GLU A 149 18.06 -1.35 -3.79
CA GLU A 149 18.40 0.07 -3.70
C GLU A 149 18.16 0.83 -5.03
N ASP A 150 18.30 0.13 -6.15
CA ASP A 150 18.08 0.67 -7.50
C ASP A 150 16.61 0.62 -7.95
N TYR A 151 15.70 0.06 -7.13
CA TYR A 151 14.30 -0.02 -7.49
C TYR A 151 13.65 1.36 -7.49
N SER A 152 13.04 1.67 -8.62
CA SER A 152 12.17 2.85 -8.78
C SER A 152 10.89 2.42 -9.48
N PRO A 153 9.73 2.66 -8.92
CA PRO A 153 8.46 2.36 -9.56
C PRO A 153 8.34 3.08 -10.90
N THR A 154 7.83 2.41 -11.90
CA THR A 154 7.72 2.92 -13.28
C THR A 154 6.29 3.16 -13.72
N ILE A 155 5.32 2.59 -12.99
CA ILE A 155 3.90 2.79 -13.24
C ILE A 155 3.18 3.15 -11.93
N PRO A 156 2.02 3.85 -11.99
CA PRO A 156 1.20 4.10 -10.80
C PRO A 156 0.73 2.80 -10.15
N ALA A 157 0.91 2.70 -8.82
CA ALA A 157 0.43 1.61 -8.00
C ALA A 157 -0.53 2.14 -6.92
N LEU A 158 -1.72 1.58 -6.88
CA LEU A 158 -2.84 2.06 -6.08
C LEU A 158 -3.42 0.92 -5.24
N SER A 159 -3.89 1.23 -4.05
CA SER A 159 -4.63 0.29 -3.21
C SER A 159 -6.14 0.53 -3.29
N LEU A 160 -6.91 -0.54 -3.18
CA LEU A 160 -8.36 -0.57 -3.25
C LEU A 160 -8.90 -1.41 -2.09
N SER A 161 -10.13 -1.13 -1.62
CA SER A 161 -10.77 -1.95 -0.61
C SER A 161 -11.05 -3.36 -1.13
N LYS A 162 -11.20 -4.34 -0.23
CA LYS A 162 -11.61 -5.70 -0.59
C LYS A 162 -12.96 -5.69 -1.29
N GLU A 163 -13.90 -4.96 -0.71
CA GLU A 163 -15.29 -4.90 -1.17
C GLU A 163 -15.36 -4.37 -2.60
N ASP A 164 -14.65 -3.26 -2.86
CA ASP A 164 -14.63 -2.67 -4.19
C ASP A 164 -13.84 -3.52 -5.18
N GLY A 165 -12.74 -4.13 -4.74
CA GLY A 165 -11.96 -5.04 -5.57
C GLY A 165 -12.75 -6.25 -6.06
N LEU A 166 -13.60 -6.83 -5.21
CA LEU A 166 -14.49 -7.93 -5.58
C LEU A 166 -15.62 -7.51 -6.53
N ILE A 167 -16.00 -6.23 -6.53
CA ILE A 167 -16.98 -5.69 -7.49
C ILE A 167 -16.34 -5.49 -8.87
N VAL A 168 -15.07 -5.06 -8.89
CA VAL A 168 -14.32 -4.77 -10.12
C VAL A 168 -13.81 -6.04 -10.80
N LYS A 169 -13.52 -7.08 -10.02
CA LYS A 169 -13.04 -8.40 -10.48
C LYS A 169 -14.09 -9.13 -11.31
#